data_f60e3af7a3f64e3e571f1aacb2c7a97d
#
_entry.id   f60e3af7a3f64e3e571f1aacb2c7a97d
#
_cell.length_a   1.000
_cell.length_b   1.000
_cell.length_c   1.000
_cell.angle_alpha   90.00
_cell.angle_beta   90.00
_cell.angle_gamma   90.00
#
_symmetry.space_group_name_H-M   'P 1'
#
loop_
_entity.id
_entity.type
_entity.pdbx_description
1 polymer ?
#
loop_
_entity_poly.entity_id
_entity_poly.type
_entity_poly.pdbx_seq_one_letter_code
_entity_poly.pdbx_strand_id
1 'polypeptide(L)'
;MPKFTCNLKKYRQLKELTQEQLAKFIGVSTPAVSKWESGNSYPDIELLPLLADFFNVSIDKLLNYKIDLSEEEVMKIYKELES
;
A
#
# COMPACT_ATOMS: atom_id res chain seq x y z
N MET A 1 -9.28 -4.77 10.12
CA MET A 1 -7.86 -4.44 9.94
C MET A 1 -7.56 -4.00 8.54
N PRO A 2 -6.82 -2.95 8.40
CA PRO A 2 -6.40 -2.51 7.06
C PRO A 2 -5.51 -3.56 6.41
N LYS A 3 -5.85 -3.92 5.21
CA LYS A 3 -5.10 -4.92 4.45
C LYS A 3 -3.70 -4.44 4.06
N PHE A 4 -3.49 -3.13 4.10
CA PHE A 4 -2.20 -2.51 3.84
C PHE A 4 -1.09 -3.08 4.73
N THR A 5 -1.37 -3.24 6.03
CA THR A 5 -0.36 -3.69 6.99
C THR A 5 0.18 -5.06 6.63
N CYS A 6 -0.70 -5.97 6.24
CA CYS A 6 -0.29 -7.32 5.86
C CYS A 6 0.57 -7.34 4.61
N ASN A 7 0.24 -6.49 3.64
CA ASN A 7 0.98 -6.44 2.40
C ASN A 7 2.35 -5.80 2.56
N LEU A 8 2.44 -4.72 3.31
CA LEU A 8 3.73 -4.06 3.54
C LEU A 8 4.73 -5.02 4.18
N LYS A 9 4.31 -5.69 5.24
CA LYS A 9 5.16 -6.66 5.92
C LYS A 9 5.55 -7.80 4.98
N LYS A 10 4.59 -8.31 4.21
CA LYS A 10 4.82 -9.39 3.26
C LYS A 10 5.87 -9.00 2.22
N TYR A 11 5.74 -7.83 1.61
CA TYR A 11 6.70 -7.38 0.61
C TYR A 11 8.08 -7.14 1.22
N ARG A 12 8.12 -6.59 2.42
CA ARG A 12 9.38 -6.40 3.13
C ARG A 12 10.08 -7.74 3.36
N GLN A 13 9.34 -8.73 3.84
CA GLN A 13 9.88 -10.06 4.11
C GLN A 13 10.33 -10.77 2.83
N LEU A 14 9.59 -10.58 1.74
CA LEU A 14 9.99 -11.16 0.44
C LEU A 14 11.31 -10.60 -0.06
N LYS A 15 11.64 -9.37 0.29
CA LYS A 15 12.93 -8.77 -0.04
C LYS A 15 13.98 -9.01 1.04
N GLU A 16 13.64 -9.78 2.06
CA GLU A 16 14.55 -10.12 3.16
C GLU A 16 15.10 -8.89 3.88
N LEU A 17 14.26 -7.88 4.04
CA LEU A 17 14.63 -6.63 4.71
C LEU A 17 14.09 -6.60 6.14
N THR A 18 14.87 -5.99 7.03
CA THR A 18 14.39 -5.65 8.37
C THR A 18 13.59 -4.36 8.29
N GLN A 19 12.81 -4.09 9.35
CA GLN A 19 12.10 -2.81 9.45
C GLN A 19 13.06 -1.63 9.42
N GLU A 20 14.21 -1.76 10.07
CA GLU A 20 15.23 -0.73 10.08
C GLU A 20 15.78 -0.46 8.67
N GLN A 21 16.04 -1.51 7.92
CA GLN A 21 16.53 -1.36 6.55
C GLN A 21 15.51 -0.69 5.65
N LEU A 22 14.26 -1.08 5.75
CA LEU A 22 13.20 -0.45 4.96
C LEU A 22 13.06 1.02 5.34
N ALA A 23 13.07 1.32 6.64
CA ALA A 23 12.97 2.69 7.12
C ALA A 23 14.08 3.56 6.54
N LYS A 24 15.28 3.04 6.50
CA LYS A 24 16.45 3.72 5.97
C LYS A 24 16.31 4.03 4.48
N PHE A 25 15.84 3.06 3.70
CA PHE A 25 15.63 3.24 2.26
C PHE A 25 14.54 4.27 1.96
N ILE A 26 13.48 4.25 2.74
CA ILE A 26 12.34 5.15 2.51
C ILE A 26 12.60 6.55 3.10
N GLY A 27 13.50 6.65 4.07
CA GLY A 27 13.81 7.93 4.71
C GLY A 27 12.91 8.26 5.89
N VAL A 28 12.46 7.24 6.62
CA VAL A 28 11.61 7.40 7.79
C VAL A 28 12.23 6.69 8.98
N SER A 29 11.60 6.85 10.16
CA SER A 29 12.09 6.17 11.36
C SER A 29 11.64 4.71 11.39
N THR A 30 12.40 3.87 12.09
CA THR A 30 12.03 2.48 12.29
C THR A 30 10.68 2.35 13.00
N PRO A 31 10.39 3.13 14.07
CA PRO A 31 9.06 3.10 14.68
C PRO A 31 7.92 3.43 13.73
N ALA A 32 8.16 4.29 12.73
CA ALA A 32 7.13 4.58 11.74
C ALA A 32 6.76 3.32 10.94
N VAL A 33 7.76 2.58 10.47
CA VAL A 33 7.52 1.33 9.74
C VAL A 33 6.78 0.33 10.64
N SER A 34 7.21 0.22 11.88
CA SER A 34 6.56 -0.67 12.84
C SER A 34 5.07 -0.33 13.01
N LYS A 35 4.75 0.95 13.13
CA LYS A 35 3.37 1.40 13.28
C LYS A 35 2.54 1.12 12.02
N TRP A 36 3.15 1.29 10.84
CA TRP A 36 2.46 0.96 9.59
C TRP A 36 2.12 -0.53 9.53
N GLU A 37 3.08 -1.38 9.91
CA GLU A 37 2.89 -2.84 9.85
C GLU A 37 1.93 -3.36 10.92
N SER A 38 1.79 -2.64 12.03
CA SER A 38 0.85 -3.01 13.08
C SER A 38 -0.56 -2.42 12.89
N GLY A 39 -0.72 -1.53 11.92
CA GLY A 39 -2.02 -0.90 11.67
C GLY A 39 -2.30 0.31 12.52
N ASN A 40 -1.32 0.79 13.28
CA ASN A 40 -1.49 1.95 14.16
C ASN A 40 -1.37 3.29 13.43
N SER A 41 -0.79 3.29 12.26
CA SER A 41 -0.71 4.48 11.41
C SER A 41 -0.48 4.07 9.97
N TYR A 42 -0.60 5.05 9.07
CA TYR A 42 -0.37 4.86 7.63
C TYR A 42 0.74 5.79 7.17
N PRO A 43 1.47 5.42 6.12
CA PRO A 43 2.42 6.34 5.51
C PRO A 43 1.69 7.55 4.94
N ASP A 44 2.39 8.68 4.87
CA ASP A 44 1.88 9.84 4.15
C ASP A 44 1.62 9.46 2.69
N ILE A 45 0.65 10.13 2.10
CA ILE A 45 0.24 9.82 0.72
C ILE A 45 1.42 9.96 -0.25
N GLU A 46 2.36 10.86 0.04
CA GLU A 46 3.54 11.05 -0.80
C GLU A 46 4.49 9.86 -0.77
N LEU A 47 4.45 9.06 0.28
CA LEU A 47 5.31 7.89 0.42
C LEU A 47 4.75 6.66 -0.29
N LEU A 48 3.47 6.65 -0.61
CA LEU A 48 2.85 5.48 -1.24
C LEU A 48 3.47 5.14 -2.60
N PRO A 49 3.65 6.11 -3.52
CA PRO A 49 4.32 5.80 -4.79
C PRO A 49 5.76 5.31 -4.60
N LEU A 50 6.46 5.88 -3.64
CA LEU A 50 7.84 5.48 -3.35
C LEU A 50 7.91 4.04 -2.85
N LEU A 51 7.01 3.66 -1.96
CA LEU A 51 6.92 2.29 -1.46
C LEU A 51 6.54 1.32 -2.59
N ALA A 52 5.58 1.70 -3.42
CA ALA A 52 5.15 0.87 -4.53
C ALA A 52 6.30 0.65 -5.52
N ASP A 53 7.04 1.70 -5.86
CA ASP A 53 8.22 1.60 -6.71
C ASP A 53 9.30 0.72 -6.09
N PHE A 54 9.55 0.92 -4.80
CA PHE A 54 10.57 0.15 -4.09
C PHE A 54 10.28 -1.35 -4.14
N PHE A 55 9.02 -1.72 -3.98
CA PHE A 55 8.60 -3.11 -4.03
C PHE A 55 8.23 -3.59 -5.43
N ASN A 56 8.28 -2.70 -6.42
CA ASN A 56 7.93 -2.99 -7.81
C ASN A 56 6.51 -3.54 -7.94
N VAL A 57 5.58 -2.89 -7.28
CA VAL A 57 4.16 -3.24 -7.33
C VAL A 57 3.35 -1.97 -7.58
N SER A 58 2.10 -2.13 -7.98
CA SER A 58 1.19 -1.00 -8.09
C SER A 58 0.75 -0.54 -6.69
N ILE A 59 0.29 0.69 -6.59
CA ILE A 59 -0.26 1.20 -5.34
C ILE A 59 -1.46 0.36 -4.91
N ASP A 60 -2.27 -0.09 -5.86
CA ASP A 60 -3.42 -0.95 -5.58
C ASP A 60 -3.00 -2.25 -4.91
N LYS A 61 -1.93 -2.86 -5.38
CA LYS A 61 -1.40 -4.09 -4.78
C LYS A 61 -0.80 -3.82 -3.41
N LEU A 62 -0.11 -2.70 -3.27
CA LEU A 62 0.48 -2.32 -2.00
C LEU A 62 -0.61 -2.16 -0.93
N LEU A 63 -1.71 -1.50 -1.28
CA LEU A 63 -2.83 -1.28 -0.38
C LEU A 63 -3.76 -2.49 -0.29
N ASN A 64 -3.53 -3.48 -1.14
CA ASN A 64 -4.39 -4.66 -1.25
C ASN A 64 -5.85 -4.27 -1.45
N TYR A 65 -6.07 -3.24 -2.27
CA TYR A 65 -7.39 -2.72 -2.53
C TYR A 65 -8.08 -3.55 -3.61
N LYS A 66 -9.29 -3.97 -3.32
CA LYS A 66 -10.13 -4.66 -4.30
C LYS A 66 -11.39 -3.84 -4.49
N ILE A 67 -11.68 -3.54 -5.75
CA ILE A 67 -12.95 -2.92 -6.09
C ILE A 67 -13.99 -4.02 -6.07
N ASP A 68 -14.88 -3.97 -5.09
CA ASP A 68 -15.94 -4.97 -4.94
C ASP A 68 -17.18 -4.52 -5.71
N LEU A 69 -16.99 -4.24 -7.00
CA LEU A 69 -18.05 -3.82 -7.91
C LEU A 69 -18.09 -4.79 -9.08
N SER A 70 -19.29 -5.15 -9.51
CA SER A 70 -19.47 -5.94 -10.72
C SER A 70 -19.09 -5.11 -11.94
N GLU A 71 -18.82 -5.77 -13.07
CA GLU A 71 -18.53 -5.08 -14.31
C GLU A 71 -19.68 -4.16 -14.72
N GLU A 72 -20.92 -4.60 -14.47
CA GLU A 72 -22.10 -3.78 -14.76
C GLU A 72 -22.12 -2.51 -13.93
N GLU A 73 -21.76 -2.60 -12.65
CA GLU A 73 -21.72 -1.43 -11.77
C GLU A 73 -20.63 -0.45 -12.20
N VAL A 74 -19.48 -0.97 -12.59
CA VAL A 74 -18.38 -0.14 -13.08
C VAL A 74 -18.77 0.56 -14.36
N MET A 75 -19.38 -0.14 -15.30
CA MET A 75 -19.85 0.45 -16.57
C MET A 75 -20.91 1.50 -16.34
N LYS A 76 -21.78 1.28 -15.37
CA LYS A 76 -22.81 2.26 -15.02
C LYS A 76 -22.20 3.56 -14.52
N ILE A 77 -21.17 3.45 -13.67
CA ILE A 77 -20.44 4.61 -13.17
C ILE A 77 -19.79 5.38 -14.32
N TYR A 78 -19.17 4.68 -15.25
CA TYR A 78 -18.57 5.30 -16.42
C TYR A 78 -19.58 6.07 -17.26
N LYS A 79 -20.76 5.50 -17.47
CA LYS A 79 -21.81 6.17 -18.22
C LYS A 79 -22.30 7.43 -17.53
N GLU A 80 -22.43 7.40 -16.22
CA GLU A 80 -22.83 8.57 -15.45
C GLU A 80 -21.79 9.69 -15.53
N LEU A 81 -20.52 9.34 -15.57
CA LEU A 81 -19.44 10.31 -15.68
C LEU A 81 -19.36 10.94 -17.07
N GLU A 82 -19.80 10.22 -18.11
CA GLU A 82 -19.79 10.71 -19.48
C GLU A 82 -20.99 11.59 -19.83
N SER A 83 -22.02 11.56 -19.04
CA SER A 83 -23.26 12.34 -19.32
C SER A 83 -23.21 13.76 -18.69
#